data_259c5e9bab694fa68e9b52790774d789
#
_entry.id   259c5e9bab694fa68e9b52790774d789
#
_cell.length_a   1.000
_cell.length_b   1.000
_cell.length_c   1.000
_cell.angle_alpha   90.00
_cell.angle_beta   90.00
_cell.angle_gamma   90.00
#
_symmetry.space_group_name_H-M   'P 1'
#
loop_
_entity.id
_entity.type
_entity.pdbx_description
1 polymer ?
#
loop_
_entity_poly.entity_id
_entity_poly.type
_entity_poly.pdbx_seq_one_letter_code
_entity_poly.pdbx_strand_id
1 'polypeptide(L)'
;RMIFYYLELNDKRGVLKERDFYEKAGILPEDIEVYVEMEHNFQQYILGEHTAMRNMYAQISPGRVEVEDYYREKKQESLEMLQIFWDNGKSFNEADSVRYLFRNGKIQTEFELPENTTMLRLDPGEMSKGLKIVKLTWEDESQVKFHTDGCEVSSGEFYFGGDDPQIIVDSVPENRKSIKIEMEILDRKTTEKKFWKVYAEQKRAMEQMSQELAQKKALVDQVEGSKAWKVYRAIKRV
;
A
#
# COMPACT_ATOMS: atom_id res chain seq x y z
N ARG A 1 -25.55 15.25 -18.92
CA ARG A 1 -27.01 14.98 -18.76
C ARG A 1 -27.27 13.65 -18.08
N MET A 2 -26.61 12.54 -18.42
CA MET A 2 -26.80 11.24 -17.76
C MET A 2 -26.54 11.30 -16.26
N ILE A 3 -25.51 11.95 -15.81
CA ILE A 3 -25.19 12.10 -14.37
C ILE A 3 -26.35 12.79 -13.62
N PHE A 4 -26.96 13.83 -14.22
CA PHE A 4 -28.09 14.50 -13.59
C PHE A 4 -29.33 13.60 -13.50
N TYR A 5 -29.61 12.82 -14.52
CA TYR A 5 -30.71 11.85 -14.48
C TYR A 5 -30.47 10.75 -13.46
N TYR A 6 -29.22 10.32 -13.33
CA TYR A 6 -28.82 9.36 -12.32
C TYR A 6 -29.08 9.89 -10.89
N LEU A 7 -28.78 11.15 -10.65
CA LEU A 7 -29.05 11.81 -9.37
C LEU A 7 -30.55 11.96 -9.09
N GLU A 8 -31.36 12.19 -10.12
CA GLU A 8 -32.83 12.29 -10.02
C GLU A 8 -33.52 10.94 -9.77
N LEU A 9 -32.96 9.84 -10.27
CA LEU A 9 -33.49 8.49 -10.07
C LEU A 9 -33.09 7.88 -8.72
N ASN A 10 -32.57 8.68 -7.86
CA ASN A 10 -31.95 8.25 -6.64
C ASN A 10 -32.91 7.55 -5.67
N ASP A 11 -32.68 6.29 -5.42
CA ASP A 11 -33.22 5.55 -4.27
C ASP A 11 -32.16 4.56 -3.73
N LYS A 12 -32.52 3.93 -2.60
CA LYS A 12 -31.66 2.97 -1.92
C LYS A 12 -31.30 1.72 -2.74
N ARG A 13 -31.93 1.52 -3.88
CA ARG A 13 -31.69 0.41 -4.82
C ARG A 13 -30.80 0.80 -5.99
N GLY A 14 -30.07 1.88 -5.89
CA GLY A 14 -29.31 2.60 -6.92
C GLY A 14 -28.97 1.81 -8.19
N VAL A 15 -28.28 0.68 -8.07
CA VAL A 15 -27.86 -0.14 -9.22
C VAL A 15 -29.05 -0.65 -10.06
N LEU A 16 -30.15 -1.10 -9.43
CA LEU A 16 -31.32 -1.57 -10.16
C LEU A 16 -32.01 -0.44 -10.92
N LYS A 17 -32.03 0.74 -10.35
CA LYS A 17 -32.58 1.92 -11.03
C LYS A 17 -31.68 2.45 -12.13
N GLU A 18 -30.38 2.34 -11.98
CA GLU A 18 -29.44 2.64 -13.05
C GLU A 18 -29.75 1.78 -14.28
N ARG A 19 -29.90 0.49 -14.09
CA ARG A 19 -30.24 -0.44 -15.15
C ARG A 19 -31.57 -0.08 -15.83
N ASP A 20 -32.63 0.13 -15.06
CA ASP A 20 -33.93 0.57 -15.56
C ASP A 20 -33.86 1.87 -16.37
N PHE A 21 -32.99 2.79 -15.95
CA PHE A 21 -32.77 4.04 -16.68
C PHE A 21 -32.15 3.80 -18.04
N TYR A 22 -31.08 3.01 -18.10
CA TYR A 22 -30.36 2.72 -19.34
C TYR A 22 -31.24 1.93 -20.32
N GLU A 23 -32.02 0.97 -19.85
CA GLU A 23 -33.01 0.24 -20.65
C GLU A 23 -34.06 1.19 -21.26
N LYS A 24 -34.58 2.13 -20.47
CA LYS A 24 -35.54 3.15 -20.95
C LYS A 24 -34.89 4.16 -21.91
N ALA A 25 -33.60 4.40 -21.78
CA ALA A 25 -32.84 5.23 -22.71
C ALA A 25 -32.51 4.52 -24.01
N GLY A 26 -32.87 3.25 -24.18
CA GLY A 26 -32.63 2.47 -25.39
C GLY A 26 -31.19 1.94 -25.51
N ILE A 27 -30.47 1.86 -24.41
CA ILE A 27 -29.14 1.24 -24.38
C ILE A 27 -29.30 -0.28 -24.49
N LEU A 28 -28.48 -0.91 -25.34
CA LEU A 28 -28.51 -2.36 -25.50
C LEU A 28 -28.16 -3.08 -24.22
N PRO A 29 -28.83 -4.20 -23.89
CA PRO A 29 -28.58 -4.93 -22.63
C PRO A 29 -27.12 -5.31 -22.39
N GLU A 30 -26.39 -5.64 -23.44
CA GLU A 30 -24.94 -5.96 -23.40
C GLU A 30 -24.06 -4.79 -23.01
N ASP A 31 -24.51 -3.56 -23.27
CA ASP A 31 -23.76 -2.35 -22.96
C ASP A 31 -24.11 -1.74 -21.60
N ILE A 32 -25.23 -2.13 -20.99
CA ILE A 32 -25.72 -1.54 -19.74
C ILE A 32 -24.70 -1.69 -18.62
N GLU A 33 -24.09 -2.86 -18.45
CA GLU A 33 -23.11 -3.10 -17.40
C GLU A 33 -21.88 -2.18 -17.53
N VAL A 34 -21.45 -1.91 -18.77
CA VAL A 34 -20.34 -0.99 -19.04
C VAL A 34 -20.71 0.44 -18.63
N TYR A 35 -21.91 0.89 -18.96
CA TYR A 35 -22.39 2.23 -18.57
C TYR A 35 -22.55 2.37 -17.06
N VAL A 36 -23.09 1.37 -16.41
CA VAL A 36 -23.23 1.34 -14.94
C VAL A 36 -21.87 1.40 -14.26
N GLU A 37 -20.89 0.61 -14.74
CA GLU A 37 -19.53 0.62 -14.20
C GLU A 37 -18.81 1.96 -14.43
N MET A 38 -18.93 2.53 -15.62
CA MET A 38 -18.35 3.84 -15.93
C MET A 38 -18.91 4.94 -15.03
N GLU A 39 -20.23 4.97 -14.86
CA GLU A 39 -20.91 5.95 -14.02
C GLU A 39 -20.50 5.79 -12.55
N HIS A 40 -20.44 4.55 -12.10
CA HIS A 40 -20.02 4.21 -10.75
C HIS A 40 -18.58 4.65 -10.47
N ASN A 41 -17.64 4.35 -11.36
CA ASN A 41 -16.22 4.74 -11.25
C ASN A 41 -16.07 6.26 -11.23
N PHE A 42 -16.79 6.98 -12.09
CA PHE A 42 -16.78 8.44 -12.11
C PHE A 42 -17.29 9.03 -10.79
N GLN A 43 -18.35 8.46 -10.22
CA GLN A 43 -18.89 8.93 -8.97
C GLN A 43 -18.01 8.61 -7.77
N GLN A 44 -17.35 7.44 -7.77
CA GLN A 44 -16.32 7.13 -6.77
C GLN A 44 -15.20 8.14 -6.79
N TYR A 45 -14.74 8.53 -7.97
CA TYR A 45 -13.72 9.56 -8.11
C TYR A 45 -14.18 10.89 -7.47
N ILE A 46 -15.36 11.37 -7.85
CA ILE A 46 -15.89 12.64 -7.34
C ILE A 46 -16.13 12.60 -5.82
N LEU A 47 -16.80 11.54 -5.33
CA LEU A 47 -17.19 11.45 -3.91
C LEU A 47 -16.05 11.01 -3.01
N GLY A 48 -15.07 10.26 -3.55
CA GLY A 48 -13.91 9.78 -2.81
C GLY A 48 -12.91 10.86 -2.50
N GLU A 49 -12.69 11.78 -3.45
CA GLU A 49 -11.64 12.81 -3.37
C GLU A 49 -12.10 14.10 -2.66
N HIS A 50 -13.40 14.42 -2.70
CA HIS A 50 -13.90 15.75 -2.31
C HIS A 50 -15.05 15.69 -1.30
N THR A 51 -14.74 15.84 -0.02
CA THR A 51 -15.73 15.85 1.06
C THR A 51 -16.83 16.89 0.86
N ALA A 52 -16.51 18.07 0.31
CA ALA A 52 -17.51 19.11 0.03
C ALA A 52 -18.51 18.66 -1.04
N MET A 53 -18.04 18.03 -2.12
CA MET A 53 -18.90 17.48 -3.16
C MET A 53 -19.73 16.32 -2.63
N ARG A 54 -19.15 15.44 -1.80
CA ARG A 54 -19.88 14.36 -1.13
C ARG A 54 -21.06 14.91 -0.30
N ASN A 55 -20.82 15.95 0.50
CA ASN A 55 -21.87 16.57 1.31
C ASN A 55 -22.97 17.18 0.44
N MET A 56 -22.60 17.80 -0.68
CA MET A 56 -23.57 18.31 -1.64
C MET A 56 -24.40 17.18 -2.27
N TYR A 57 -23.76 16.07 -2.65
CA TYR A 57 -24.43 14.88 -3.16
C TYR A 57 -25.41 14.29 -2.14
N ALA A 58 -25.02 14.21 -0.87
CA ALA A 58 -25.87 13.71 0.20
C ALA A 58 -27.15 14.55 0.39
N GLN A 59 -27.09 15.87 0.13
CA GLN A 59 -28.23 16.76 0.20
C GLN A 59 -29.20 16.59 -1.00
N ILE A 60 -28.63 16.42 -2.19
CA ILE A 60 -29.40 16.27 -3.43
C ILE A 60 -29.95 14.85 -3.57
N SER A 61 -29.16 13.88 -3.17
CA SER A 61 -29.38 12.46 -3.41
C SER A 61 -28.90 11.58 -2.24
N PRO A 62 -29.61 11.59 -1.10
CA PRO A 62 -29.16 10.85 0.08
C PRO A 62 -29.02 9.34 -0.13
N GLY A 63 -29.92 8.69 -0.86
CA GLY A 63 -29.80 7.26 -1.17
C GLY A 63 -28.60 6.93 -2.05
N ARG A 64 -28.13 7.89 -2.84
CA ARG A 64 -26.92 7.73 -3.66
C ARG A 64 -25.66 7.58 -2.82
N VAL A 65 -25.54 8.37 -1.77
CA VAL A 65 -24.40 8.27 -0.85
C VAL A 65 -24.36 6.92 -0.15
N GLU A 66 -25.52 6.37 0.21
CA GLU A 66 -25.61 5.02 0.80
C GLU A 66 -25.12 3.94 -0.17
N VAL A 67 -25.44 4.06 -1.46
CA VAL A 67 -24.94 3.14 -2.50
C VAL A 67 -23.42 3.25 -2.65
N GLU A 68 -22.88 4.45 -2.70
CA GLU A 68 -21.43 4.66 -2.78
C GLU A 68 -20.69 4.11 -1.56
N ASP A 69 -21.29 4.27 -0.36
CA ASP A 69 -20.70 3.70 0.85
C ASP A 69 -20.72 2.17 0.79
N TYR A 70 -21.80 1.54 0.31
CA TYR A 70 -21.87 0.11 0.10
C TYR A 70 -20.78 -0.41 -0.84
N TYR A 71 -20.58 0.24 -2.00
CA TYR A 71 -19.56 -0.17 -2.95
C TYR A 71 -18.14 0.07 -2.42
N ARG A 72 -17.94 1.14 -1.64
CA ARG A 72 -16.67 1.40 -0.98
C ARG A 72 -16.33 0.32 0.04
N GLU A 73 -17.31 -0.07 0.86
CA GLU A 73 -17.17 -1.17 1.81
C GLU A 73 -16.87 -2.48 1.10
N LYS A 74 -17.61 -2.78 0.01
CA LYS A 74 -17.35 -3.97 -0.82
C LYS A 74 -15.96 -3.97 -1.45
N LYS A 75 -15.52 -2.84 -1.98
CA LYS A 75 -14.17 -2.69 -2.52
C LYS A 75 -13.14 -2.88 -1.42
N GLN A 76 -13.35 -2.28 -0.26
CA GLN A 76 -12.45 -2.45 0.88
C GLN A 76 -12.39 -3.90 1.35
N GLU A 77 -13.55 -4.58 1.46
CA GLU A 77 -13.59 -6.02 1.77
C GLU A 77 -12.80 -6.86 0.75
N SER A 78 -12.91 -6.54 -0.54
CA SER A 78 -12.19 -7.26 -1.60
C SER A 78 -10.69 -7.00 -1.60
N LEU A 79 -10.25 -5.86 -1.02
CA LEU A 79 -8.85 -5.46 -0.94
C LEU A 79 -8.18 -5.86 0.39
N GLU A 80 -8.97 -6.30 1.36
CA GLU A 80 -8.46 -6.80 2.65
C GLU A 80 -8.11 -8.30 2.58
N MET A 81 -7.31 -8.66 1.60
CA MET A 81 -6.78 -10.01 1.45
C MET A 81 -5.26 -9.99 1.46
N LEU A 82 -4.66 -10.96 2.12
CA LEU A 82 -3.25 -11.27 1.97
C LEU A 82 -3.12 -12.23 0.81
N GLN A 83 -2.40 -11.85 -0.23
CA GLN A 83 -1.99 -12.77 -1.30
C GLN A 83 -0.54 -13.17 -1.07
N ILE A 84 -0.29 -14.46 -1.06
CA ILE A 84 1.04 -15.05 -0.91
C ILE A 84 1.42 -15.65 -2.25
N PHE A 85 2.48 -15.13 -2.83
CA PHE A 85 3.10 -15.69 -4.04
C PHE A 85 4.35 -16.46 -3.64
N TRP A 86 4.65 -17.51 -4.36
CA TRP A 86 5.93 -18.20 -4.24
C TRP A 86 6.63 -18.29 -5.58
N ASP A 87 7.96 -18.17 -5.53
CA ASP A 87 8.81 -18.38 -6.69
C ASP A 87 9.51 -19.74 -6.57
N ASN A 88 9.37 -20.52 -7.61
CA ASN A 88 10.05 -21.81 -7.80
C ASN A 88 11.15 -21.75 -8.88
N GLY A 89 11.72 -20.57 -9.08
CA GLY A 89 12.74 -20.28 -10.09
C GLY A 89 12.18 -19.75 -11.42
N LYS A 90 10.88 -19.40 -11.49
CA LYS A 90 10.20 -18.88 -12.69
C LYS A 90 9.65 -17.47 -12.54
N SER A 91 9.99 -16.77 -11.48
CA SER A 91 9.40 -15.51 -11.04
C SER A 91 7.97 -15.64 -10.51
N PHE A 92 7.53 -14.62 -9.76
CA PHE A 92 6.17 -14.56 -9.21
C PHE A 92 5.12 -14.47 -10.32
N ASN A 93 4.04 -15.25 -10.18
CA ASN A 93 2.91 -15.23 -11.10
C ASN A 93 1.60 -15.57 -10.35
N GLU A 94 0.45 -15.22 -10.92
CA GLU A 94 -0.86 -15.42 -10.31
C GLU A 94 -1.20 -16.91 -10.11
N ALA A 95 -0.71 -17.81 -10.95
CA ALA A 95 -0.97 -19.25 -10.81
C ALA A 95 -0.23 -19.85 -9.62
N ASP A 96 0.89 -19.24 -9.22
CA ASP A 96 1.70 -19.64 -8.08
C ASP A 96 1.41 -18.69 -6.90
N SER A 97 0.13 -18.57 -6.54
CA SER A 97 -0.30 -17.75 -5.41
C SER A 97 -1.53 -18.30 -4.69
N VAL A 98 -1.72 -17.87 -3.46
CA VAL A 98 -2.90 -18.16 -2.64
C VAL A 98 -3.37 -16.90 -1.92
N ARG A 99 -4.68 -16.80 -1.67
CA ARG A 99 -5.29 -15.64 -1.01
C ARG A 99 -5.94 -16.03 0.31
N TYR A 100 -5.69 -15.20 1.32
CA TYR A 100 -6.27 -15.32 2.66
C TYR A 100 -7.00 -14.02 3.02
N LEU A 101 -8.20 -14.15 3.59
CA LEU A 101 -9.00 -12.99 3.99
C LEU A 101 -8.57 -12.46 5.36
N PHE A 102 -8.36 -11.15 5.47
CA PHE A 102 -8.31 -10.48 6.76
C PHE A 102 -9.70 -10.48 7.39
N ARG A 103 -9.83 -11.04 8.58
CA ARG A 103 -11.08 -11.02 9.35
C ARG A 103 -10.99 -9.97 10.44
N ASN A 104 -11.88 -8.97 10.38
CA ASN A 104 -11.82 -7.81 11.28
C ASN A 104 -10.44 -7.14 11.30
N GLY A 105 -9.83 -6.99 10.14
CA GLY A 105 -8.51 -6.38 9.98
C GLY A 105 -7.35 -7.23 10.49
N LYS A 106 -7.56 -8.51 10.79
CA LYS A 106 -6.51 -9.42 11.30
C LYS A 106 -6.43 -10.69 10.46
N ILE A 107 -5.22 -11.20 10.35
CA ILE A 107 -4.96 -12.50 9.75
C ILE A 107 -4.00 -13.27 10.62
N GLN A 108 -4.29 -14.55 10.80
CA GLN A 108 -3.39 -15.53 11.39
C GLN A 108 -3.50 -16.81 10.56
N THR A 109 -2.40 -17.17 9.92
CA THR A 109 -2.36 -18.37 9.06
C THR A 109 -0.98 -19.00 9.10
N GLU A 110 -0.95 -20.27 8.74
CA GLU A 110 0.27 -20.99 8.42
C GLU A 110 0.18 -21.42 6.96
N PHE A 111 1.17 -21.00 6.17
CA PHE A 111 1.27 -21.34 4.75
C PHE A 111 2.30 -22.43 4.56
N GLU A 112 1.86 -23.60 4.05
CA GLU A 112 2.75 -24.68 3.66
C GLU A 112 3.50 -24.30 2.39
N LEU A 113 4.81 -24.43 2.42
CA LEU A 113 5.67 -24.05 1.30
C LEU A 113 5.61 -25.12 0.21
N PRO A 114 5.25 -24.77 -1.02
CA PRO A 114 5.39 -25.67 -2.17
C PRO A 114 6.85 -26.11 -2.36
N GLU A 115 7.03 -27.28 -2.97
CA GLU A 115 8.36 -27.79 -3.29
C GLU A 115 9.15 -26.80 -4.16
N ASN A 116 10.44 -26.67 -3.88
CA ASN A 116 11.36 -25.77 -4.60
C ASN A 116 11.04 -24.28 -4.48
N THR A 117 10.29 -23.88 -3.45
CA THR A 117 10.07 -22.44 -3.16
C THR A 117 11.40 -21.80 -2.77
N THR A 118 11.82 -20.79 -3.51
CA THR A 118 13.07 -20.04 -3.28
C THR A 118 12.83 -18.67 -2.66
N MET A 119 11.71 -18.02 -2.99
CA MET A 119 11.31 -16.72 -2.52
C MET A 119 9.81 -16.66 -2.22
N LEU A 120 9.40 -15.73 -1.36
CA LEU A 120 7.99 -15.41 -1.13
C LEU A 120 7.76 -13.92 -1.30
N ARG A 121 6.58 -13.57 -1.83
CA ARG A 121 6.04 -12.21 -1.81
C ARG A 121 4.66 -12.24 -1.16
N LEU A 122 4.48 -11.39 -0.19
CA LEU A 122 3.24 -11.24 0.55
C LEU A 122 2.66 -9.85 0.23
N ASP A 123 1.50 -9.82 -0.41
CA ASP A 123 0.80 -8.60 -0.80
C ASP A 123 -0.42 -8.42 0.11
N PRO A 124 -0.38 -7.53 1.11
CA PRO A 124 -1.48 -7.35 2.05
C PRO A 124 -2.61 -6.45 1.51
N GLY A 125 -2.95 -6.63 0.22
CA GLY A 125 -3.98 -5.91 -0.50
C GLY A 125 -3.47 -4.80 -1.41
N GLU A 126 -4.36 -4.08 -2.07
CA GLU A 126 -4.07 -3.21 -3.22
C GLU A 126 -4.10 -1.70 -2.90
N MET A 127 -4.13 -1.28 -1.65
CA MET A 127 -4.25 0.14 -1.30
C MET A 127 -3.26 0.55 -0.24
N SER A 128 -2.91 1.84 -0.25
CA SER A 128 -2.11 2.43 0.82
C SER A 128 -2.74 2.16 2.19
N LYS A 129 -1.96 1.66 3.14
CA LYS A 129 -2.44 1.24 4.46
C LYS A 129 -1.38 1.26 5.55
N GLY A 130 -1.83 1.21 6.79
CA GLY A 130 -1.00 0.81 7.91
C GLY A 130 -1.10 -0.70 8.11
N LEU A 131 0.02 -1.35 8.37
CA LEU A 131 0.09 -2.78 8.66
C LEU A 131 0.99 -3.01 9.86
N LYS A 132 0.56 -3.90 10.74
CA LYS A 132 1.41 -4.43 11.81
C LYS A 132 1.72 -5.89 11.52
N ILE A 133 3.00 -6.22 11.44
CA ILE A 133 3.49 -7.58 11.40
C ILE A 133 3.68 -8.04 12.85
N VAL A 134 2.71 -8.81 13.34
CA VAL A 134 2.72 -9.33 14.72
C VAL A 134 3.66 -10.52 14.81
N LYS A 135 3.61 -11.41 13.80
CA LYS A 135 4.45 -12.58 13.71
C LYS A 135 4.73 -12.92 12.25
N LEU A 136 6.00 -13.15 11.94
CA LEU A 136 6.45 -13.71 10.68
C LEU A 136 7.63 -14.63 10.98
N THR A 137 7.35 -15.92 11.11
CA THR A 137 8.32 -16.93 11.56
C THR A 137 8.20 -18.20 10.75
N TRP A 138 9.26 -18.97 10.71
CA TRP A 138 9.21 -20.33 10.23
C TRP A 138 8.47 -21.26 11.23
N GLU A 139 8.22 -22.50 10.86
CA GLU A 139 7.55 -23.51 11.71
C GLU A 139 8.24 -23.72 13.06
N ASP A 140 9.56 -23.53 13.12
CA ASP A 140 10.39 -23.68 14.33
C ASP A 140 10.47 -22.38 15.17
N GLU A 141 9.61 -21.40 14.91
CA GLU A 141 9.55 -20.08 15.56
C GLU A 141 10.79 -19.19 15.29
N SER A 142 11.72 -19.59 14.43
CA SER A 142 12.80 -18.72 14.03
C SER A 142 12.31 -17.59 13.12
N GLN A 143 12.89 -16.40 13.26
CA GLN A 143 12.49 -15.20 12.55
C GLN A 143 12.73 -15.31 11.05
N VAL A 144 11.76 -14.87 10.26
CA VAL A 144 11.90 -14.69 8.81
C VAL A 144 12.56 -13.34 8.53
N LYS A 145 13.58 -13.33 7.71
CA LYS A 145 14.16 -12.10 7.18
C LYS A 145 13.37 -11.66 5.96
N PHE A 146 12.96 -10.42 5.95
CA PHE A 146 12.22 -9.84 4.83
C PHE A 146 12.64 -8.39 4.61
N HIS A 147 12.31 -7.87 3.44
CA HIS A 147 12.28 -6.44 3.16
C HIS A 147 10.90 -6.03 2.64
N THR A 148 10.60 -4.75 2.61
CA THR A 148 9.31 -4.21 2.21
C THR A 148 9.47 -2.82 1.62
N ASP A 149 8.55 -2.43 0.74
CA ASP A 149 8.39 -1.06 0.25
C ASP A 149 7.69 -0.13 1.26
N GLY A 150 7.16 -0.70 2.36
CA GLY A 150 6.59 0.04 3.48
C GLY A 150 7.65 0.72 4.35
N CYS A 151 7.32 1.90 4.86
CA CYS A 151 8.14 2.59 5.86
C CYS A 151 7.80 2.11 7.26
N GLU A 152 8.77 1.60 8.00
CA GLU A 152 8.59 1.27 9.42
C GLU A 152 8.41 2.56 10.24
N VAL A 153 7.23 2.70 10.87
CA VAL A 153 6.84 3.89 11.64
C VAL A 153 6.89 3.65 13.15
N SER A 154 6.93 2.38 13.55
CA SER A 154 7.15 1.89 14.90
C SER A 154 7.54 0.42 14.82
N SER A 155 8.01 -0.20 15.89
CA SER A 155 8.45 -1.61 15.85
C SER A 155 7.36 -2.53 15.31
N GLY A 156 7.62 -3.12 14.16
CA GLY A 156 6.70 -4.01 13.44
C GLY A 156 5.48 -3.32 12.82
N GLU A 157 5.36 -1.99 12.89
CA GLU A 157 4.29 -1.22 12.26
C GLU A 157 4.83 -0.49 11.02
N PHE A 158 4.20 -0.72 9.88
CA PHE A 158 4.60 -0.19 8.59
C PHE A 158 3.50 0.69 7.99
N TYR A 159 3.89 1.74 7.28
CA TYR A 159 3.01 2.52 6.43
C TYR A 159 3.40 2.30 4.97
N PHE A 160 2.43 1.86 4.20
CA PHE A 160 2.54 1.71 2.74
C PHE A 160 1.83 2.89 2.08
N GLY A 161 2.59 3.70 1.37
CA GLY A 161 2.06 4.89 0.68
C GLY A 161 1.59 4.61 -0.74
N GLY A 162 2.00 3.48 -1.31
CA GLY A 162 1.63 3.03 -2.66
C GLY A 162 0.36 2.20 -2.70
N ASP A 163 -0.07 1.88 -3.92
CA ASP A 163 -1.27 1.07 -4.18
C ASP A 163 -0.99 -0.44 -4.23
N ASP A 164 0.27 -0.86 -4.16
CA ASP A 164 0.71 -2.25 -4.24
C ASP A 164 1.72 -2.55 -3.12
N PRO A 165 1.26 -2.67 -1.85
CA PRO A 165 2.13 -2.97 -0.72
C PRO A 165 2.74 -4.37 -0.84
N GLN A 166 4.06 -4.47 -0.65
CA GLN A 166 4.78 -5.73 -0.78
C GLN A 166 5.71 -6.00 0.41
N ILE A 167 5.74 -7.26 0.81
CA ILE A 167 6.70 -7.80 1.79
C ILE A 167 7.38 -8.98 1.12
N ILE A 168 8.71 -8.94 0.98
CA ILE A 168 9.46 -9.92 0.21
C ILE A 168 10.41 -10.66 1.14
N VAL A 169 10.35 -11.99 1.07
CA VAL A 169 11.29 -12.92 1.69
C VAL A 169 12.23 -13.41 0.59
N ASP A 170 13.43 -12.82 0.54
CA ASP A 170 14.40 -13.04 -0.55
C ASP A 170 14.98 -14.45 -0.63
N SER A 171 14.91 -15.18 0.46
CA SER A 171 15.48 -16.53 0.53
C SER A 171 14.68 -17.42 1.48
N VAL A 172 14.14 -18.50 0.95
CA VAL A 172 13.50 -19.57 1.70
C VAL A 172 14.54 -20.68 1.87
N PRO A 173 14.95 -21.03 3.11
CA PRO A 173 15.85 -22.15 3.32
C PRO A 173 15.23 -23.48 2.90
N GLU A 174 16.00 -24.35 2.25
CA GLU A 174 15.52 -25.63 1.69
C GLU A 174 14.89 -26.59 2.71
N ASN A 175 15.21 -26.45 3.99
CA ASN A 175 14.67 -27.27 5.07
C ASN A 175 13.37 -26.75 5.68
N ARG A 176 12.82 -25.66 5.18
CA ARG A 176 11.57 -25.06 5.67
C ARG A 176 10.36 -25.70 5.02
N LYS A 177 9.32 -25.92 5.84
CA LYS A 177 8.07 -26.55 5.40
C LYS A 177 6.90 -25.59 5.41
N SER A 178 6.91 -24.63 6.33
CA SER A 178 5.83 -23.65 6.44
C SER A 178 6.33 -22.32 7.02
N ILE A 179 5.52 -21.29 6.77
CA ILE A 179 5.69 -19.96 7.35
C ILE A 179 4.42 -19.58 8.13
N LYS A 180 4.59 -19.12 9.35
CA LYS A 180 3.52 -18.62 10.21
C LYS A 180 3.42 -17.12 10.09
N ILE A 181 2.24 -16.64 9.77
CA ILE A 181 1.95 -15.25 9.45
C ILE A 181 0.85 -14.74 10.38
N GLU A 182 1.13 -13.68 11.11
CA GLU A 182 0.13 -12.95 11.88
C GLU A 182 0.30 -11.46 11.60
N MET A 183 -0.72 -10.83 11.06
CA MET A 183 -0.73 -9.42 10.68
C MET A 183 -2.04 -8.76 11.09
N GLU A 184 -1.97 -7.44 11.28
CA GLU A 184 -3.12 -6.59 11.62
C GLU A 184 -3.09 -5.32 10.77
N ILE A 185 -4.21 -5.02 10.11
CA ILE A 185 -4.40 -3.76 9.40
C ILE A 185 -4.63 -2.67 10.42
N LEU A 186 -3.84 -1.61 10.35
CA LEU A 186 -3.91 -0.47 11.25
C LEU A 186 -4.74 0.66 10.64
N ASP A 187 -5.27 1.53 11.50
CA ASP A 187 -5.91 2.76 11.03
C ASP A 187 -4.95 3.58 10.18
N ARG A 188 -5.32 3.76 8.90
CA ARG A 188 -4.49 4.43 7.90
C ARG A 188 -4.08 5.83 8.34
N LYS A 189 -5.05 6.63 8.82
CA LYS A 189 -4.79 8.04 9.17
C LYS A 189 -3.81 8.18 10.32
N THR A 190 -3.94 7.30 11.30
CA THR A 190 -3.03 7.26 12.47
C THR A 190 -1.63 6.83 12.05
N THR A 191 -1.52 5.81 11.19
CA THR A 191 -0.24 5.29 10.72
C THR A 191 0.45 6.29 9.78
N GLU A 192 -0.30 6.96 8.93
CA GLU A 192 0.20 8.05 8.07
C GLU A 192 0.76 9.23 8.87
N LYS A 193 0.10 9.62 9.97
CA LYS A 193 0.64 10.66 10.88
C LYS A 193 1.98 10.24 11.50
N LYS A 194 2.11 8.97 11.89
CA LYS A 194 3.39 8.43 12.40
C LYS A 194 4.46 8.49 11.32
N PHE A 195 4.12 8.10 10.08
CA PHE A 195 5.02 8.18 8.92
C PHE A 195 5.56 9.60 8.71
N TRP A 196 4.69 10.60 8.67
CA TRP A 196 5.13 11.98 8.48
C TRP A 196 6.04 12.49 9.59
N LYS A 197 5.82 12.02 10.84
CA LYS A 197 6.71 12.34 11.95
C LYS A 197 8.10 11.72 11.74
N VAL A 198 8.17 10.42 11.47
CA VAL A 198 9.43 9.71 11.19
C VAL A 198 10.17 10.33 10.01
N TYR A 199 9.45 10.60 8.92
CA TYR A 199 10.02 11.25 7.73
C TYR A 199 10.63 12.62 8.04
N ALA A 200 9.92 13.45 8.82
CA ALA A 200 10.43 14.75 9.23
C ALA A 200 11.69 14.66 10.10
N GLU A 201 11.76 13.69 11.00
CA GLU A 201 12.92 13.42 11.84
C GLU A 201 14.12 12.95 11.00
N GLN A 202 13.91 12.00 10.10
CA GLN A 202 14.95 11.51 9.19
C GLN A 202 15.47 12.62 8.26
N LYS A 203 14.59 13.45 7.72
CA LYS A 203 14.97 14.60 6.88
C LYS A 203 15.86 15.56 7.64
N ARG A 204 15.50 15.92 8.88
CA ARG A 204 16.32 16.80 9.72
C ARG A 204 17.70 16.19 10.02
N ALA A 205 17.74 14.89 10.36
CA ALA A 205 19.00 14.20 10.60
C ALA A 205 19.89 14.19 9.36
N MET A 206 19.32 13.97 8.18
CA MET A 206 20.07 14.00 6.91
C MET A 206 20.59 15.39 6.58
N GLU A 207 19.81 16.44 6.82
CA GLU A 207 20.25 17.83 6.66
C GLU A 207 21.41 18.16 7.60
N GLN A 208 21.34 17.74 8.87
CA GLN A 208 22.42 17.92 9.84
C GLN A 208 23.71 17.19 9.40
N MET A 209 23.58 15.92 9.00
CA MET A 209 24.73 15.13 8.49
C MET A 209 25.37 15.79 7.26
N SER A 210 24.54 16.31 6.36
CA SER A 210 25.03 17.03 5.17
C SER A 210 25.81 18.30 5.53
N GLN A 211 25.31 19.08 6.52
CA GLN A 211 26.00 20.25 7.02
C GLN A 211 27.35 19.90 7.71
N GLU A 212 27.37 18.85 8.55
CA GLU A 212 28.59 18.35 9.16
C GLU A 212 29.62 17.88 8.14
N LEU A 213 29.15 17.17 7.11
CA LEU A 213 30.01 16.71 6.02
C LEU A 213 30.64 17.91 5.27
N ALA A 214 29.84 18.93 4.97
CA ALA A 214 30.31 20.14 4.32
C ALA A 214 31.35 20.88 5.18
N GLN A 215 31.14 20.99 6.50
CA GLN A 215 32.11 21.59 7.44
C GLN A 215 33.41 20.80 7.49
N LYS A 216 33.34 19.46 7.61
CA LYS A 216 34.52 18.60 7.62
C LYS A 216 35.30 18.71 6.30
N LYS A 217 34.62 18.76 5.18
CA LYS A 217 35.24 18.95 3.87
C LYS A 217 35.94 20.29 3.78
N ALA A 218 35.32 21.38 4.23
CA ALA A 218 35.93 22.71 4.25
C ALA A 218 37.21 22.73 5.13
N LEU A 219 37.22 22.04 6.28
CA LEU A 219 38.39 21.90 7.13
C LEU A 219 39.53 21.12 6.42
N VAL A 220 39.19 20.03 5.75
CA VAL A 220 40.19 19.25 4.96
C VAL A 220 40.77 20.14 3.86
N ASP A 221 39.93 20.85 3.11
CA ASP A 221 40.40 21.76 2.05
C ASP A 221 41.31 22.89 2.59
N GLN A 222 40.96 23.42 3.78
CA GLN A 222 41.79 24.41 4.48
C GLN A 222 43.17 23.82 4.87
N VAL A 223 43.19 22.60 5.42
CA VAL A 223 44.44 21.92 5.78
C VAL A 223 45.26 21.65 4.54
N GLU A 224 44.66 21.10 3.49
CA GLU A 224 45.35 20.78 2.23
C GLU A 224 45.86 22.04 1.49
N GLY A 225 45.13 23.14 1.60
CA GLY A 225 45.53 24.44 1.08
C GLY A 225 46.67 25.11 1.86
N SER A 226 46.92 24.67 3.10
CA SER A 226 47.90 25.29 3.99
C SER A 226 49.35 25.13 3.48
N LYS A 227 50.17 26.15 3.78
CA LYS A 227 51.61 26.09 3.44
C LYS A 227 52.29 24.89 4.12
N ALA A 228 51.94 24.58 5.36
CA ALA A 228 52.48 23.49 6.12
C ALA A 228 52.23 22.13 5.43
N TRP A 229 51.03 21.91 4.93
CA TRP A 229 50.67 20.67 4.22
C TRP A 229 51.38 20.54 2.88
N LYS A 230 51.54 21.64 2.15
CA LYS A 230 52.30 21.66 0.89
C LYS A 230 53.77 21.31 1.12
N VAL A 231 54.36 21.84 2.18
CA VAL A 231 55.78 21.49 2.57
C VAL A 231 55.89 20.02 2.99
N TYR A 232 54.93 19.54 3.82
CA TYR A 232 54.93 18.14 4.24
C TYR A 232 54.78 17.17 3.05
N ARG A 233 53.91 17.45 2.10
CA ARG A 233 53.78 16.65 0.87
C ARG A 233 55.06 16.66 0.00
N ALA A 234 55.74 17.81 -0.06
CA ALA A 234 56.99 17.92 -0.80
C ALA A 234 58.09 17.05 -0.18
N ILE A 235 58.21 17.01 1.15
CA ILE A 235 59.17 16.20 1.88
C ILE A 235 58.89 14.69 1.73
N LYS A 236 57.61 14.28 1.72
CA LYS A 236 57.21 12.87 1.64
C LYS A 236 57.32 12.26 0.21
N ARG A 237 57.52 13.08 -0.82
CA ARG A 237 57.75 12.66 -2.20
C ARG A 237 59.23 12.49 -2.56
N VAL A 238 60.14 12.75 -1.63
CA VAL A 238 61.59 12.43 -1.68
C VAL A 238 61.81 11.11 -0.93
#